data_3a4d3a20f1215c0fe66d7763a3aeea2f
#
_entry.id   3a4d3a20f1215c0fe66d7763a3aeea2f
#
_cell.length_a   1.000
_cell.length_b   1.000
_cell.length_c   1.000
_cell.angle_alpha   90.00
_cell.angle_beta   90.00
_cell.angle_gamma   90.00
#
_symmetry.space_group_name_H-M   'P 1'
#
loop_
_entity.id
_entity.type
_entity.pdbx_description
1 polymer ?
#
loop_
_entity_poly.entity_id
_entity_poly.type
_entity_poly.pdbx_seq_one_letter_code
_entity_poly.pdbx_strand_id
1 'polypeptide(L)'
;MTNAFAKQDEAFGTIASNAPANGMQPVIYGQSDRPPRGDYSQASADYTCDQHYASYTAQDHTTYAQLYARQSALLPGLAAQAFIDTLPHLGASSTIPRFEDINAQLMPATGWQLVGVPGLIPEVPFFTLLSQRKFPVTTWIRTPQELDYIVEPDLFHDLFGHVPLLFDASYANHIQAYGLGALKAHQLEHGPAQMRGAVEMLSRLYWYTIEFGLLREGSDLRAYGAGILSSGGELQHSIHSIEPQHIALQTQAHLLQCMASTYKIDTYQQQYFVIDSFEALLRLTTPDFTPHYRQLGALKVPSDATTANL
;
A
#
# COMPACT_ATOMS: atom_id res chain seq x y z
N MET A 1 27.81 -10.74 -6.96
CA MET A 1 27.16 -10.25 -5.71
C MET A 1 26.11 -11.27 -5.35
N THR A 2 26.40 -12.13 -4.40
CA THR A 2 25.56 -13.27 -4.00
C THR A 2 24.38 -12.76 -3.17
N ASN A 3 23.23 -13.15 -3.61
CA ASN A 3 21.89 -12.78 -3.18
C ASN A 3 21.70 -12.87 -1.64
N ALA A 4 21.73 -11.75 -0.95
CA ALA A 4 21.49 -11.67 0.51
C ALA A 4 20.04 -12.04 0.89
N PHE A 5 19.13 -12.05 -0.06
CA PHE A 5 17.70 -12.36 0.13
C PHE A 5 17.42 -13.87 0.22
N ALA A 6 18.24 -14.72 -0.41
CA ALA A 6 18.03 -16.18 -0.42
C ALA A 6 18.24 -16.88 0.94
N LYS A 7 18.80 -16.19 1.93
CA LYS A 7 19.02 -16.76 3.28
C LYS A 7 17.94 -16.41 4.30
N GLN A 8 16.97 -15.56 3.97
CA GLN A 8 15.89 -15.20 4.89
C GLN A 8 14.67 -16.13 4.77
N ASP A 9 14.49 -16.80 3.63
CA ASP A 9 13.33 -17.67 3.38
C ASP A 9 13.31 -18.96 4.26
N GLU A 10 14.44 -19.39 4.79
CA GLU A 10 14.50 -20.59 5.64
C GLU A 10 14.12 -20.35 7.12
N ALA A 11 13.96 -19.10 7.56
CA ALA A 11 13.70 -18.77 8.97
C ALA A 11 12.21 -18.66 9.33
N PHE A 12 11.32 -18.64 8.34
CA PHE A 12 9.89 -18.52 8.58
C PHE A 12 9.23 -19.89 8.47
N GLY A 13 9.14 -20.57 9.61
CA GLY A 13 8.31 -21.78 9.74
C GLY A 13 6.89 -21.49 9.29
N THR A 14 6.26 -22.45 8.63
CA THR A 14 4.87 -22.42 8.17
C THR A 14 3.97 -21.93 9.30
N ILE A 15 3.45 -20.72 9.22
CA ILE A 15 2.43 -20.22 10.16
C ILE A 15 1.17 -21.04 9.84
N ALA A 16 0.78 -21.93 10.77
CA ALA A 16 -0.42 -22.70 10.63
C ALA A 16 -1.62 -21.74 10.45
N SER A 17 -2.31 -21.86 9.32
CA SER A 17 -3.54 -21.14 9.05
C SER A 17 -4.61 -21.63 10.02
N ASN A 18 -4.80 -20.93 11.13
CA ASN A 18 -6.03 -21.05 11.88
C ASN A 18 -7.11 -20.29 11.10
N ALA A 19 -7.93 -21.02 10.34
CA ALA A 19 -9.14 -20.48 9.76
C ALA A 19 -9.99 -19.89 10.91
N PRO A 20 -10.50 -18.66 10.81
CA PRO A 20 -11.28 -18.06 11.87
C PRO A 20 -12.59 -18.85 12.03
N ALA A 21 -12.80 -19.37 13.23
CA ALA A 21 -14.13 -19.78 13.66
C ALA A 21 -15.03 -18.53 13.64
N ASN A 22 -16.20 -18.68 13.04
CA ASN A 22 -17.28 -17.70 12.94
C ASN A 22 -17.24 -16.54 13.94
N GLY A 23 -17.13 -15.30 13.46
CA GLY A 23 -17.52 -14.10 14.20
C GLY A 23 -16.46 -13.04 14.47
N MET A 24 -15.21 -13.17 14.03
CA MET A 24 -14.25 -12.07 14.15
C MET A 24 -14.33 -11.18 12.90
N GLN A 25 -14.80 -9.95 13.09
CA GLN A 25 -14.70 -8.91 12.08
C GLN A 25 -13.20 -8.59 11.82
N PRO A 26 -12.76 -8.46 10.58
CA PRO A 26 -11.39 -8.10 10.29
C PRO A 26 -11.10 -6.69 10.82
N VAL A 27 -10.03 -6.53 11.60
CA VAL A 27 -9.49 -5.21 11.95
C VAL A 27 -8.69 -4.73 10.76
N ILE A 28 -9.14 -3.65 10.15
CA ILE A 28 -8.60 -3.14 8.89
C ILE A 28 -8.18 -1.70 9.07
N TYR A 29 -7.19 -1.26 8.30
CA TYR A 29 -6.85 0.13 8.13
C TYR A 29 -8.10 0.97 7.82
N GLY A 30 -8.50 1.85 8.75
CA GLY A 30 -9.69 2.67 8.62
C GLY A 30 -11.00 1.88 8.76
N GLN A 31 -11.39 1.54 10.00
CA GLN A 31 -12.73 0.99 10.25
C GLN A 31 -13.78 2.05 9.91
N SER A 32 -14.60 1.75 8.89
CA SER A 32 -15.90 2.43 8.76
C SER A 32 -16.94 1.61 9.53
N ASP A 33 -17.94 2.26 10.13
CA ASP A 33 -19.12 1.60 10.74
C ASP A 33 -20.00 0.84 9.70
N ARG A 34 -19.55 0.84 8.43
CA ARG A 34 -20.22 0.16 7.33
C ARG A 34 -19.65 -1.25 7.16
N PRO A 35 -20.50 -2.22 6.81
CA PRO A 35 -20.00 -3.55 6.44
C PRO A 35 -19.05 -3.41 5.25
N PRO A 36 -17.93 -4.18 5.23
CA PRO A 36 -16.98 -4.13 4.13
C PRO A 36 -17.68 -4.49 2.81
N ARG A 37 -17.29 -3.80 1.74
CA ARG A 37 -17.78 -4.08 0.38
C ARG A 37 -17.08 -5.33 -0.15
N GLY A 38 -17.72 -5.96 -1.13
CA GLY A 38 -17.20 -7.16 -1.77
C GLY A 38 -17.87 -8.46 -1.30
N ASP A 39 -17.65 -9.53 -2.06
CA ASP A 39 -18.20 -10.84 -1.79
C ASP A 39 -17.16 -11.76 -1.14
N TYR A 40 -17.09 -11.74 0.18
CA TYR A 40 -16.17 -12.57 0.95
C TYR A 40 -16.51 -14.05 0.94
N SER A 41 -17.70 -14.44 0.45
CA SER A 41 -18.06 -15.85 0.32
C SER A 41 -17.27 -16.58 -0.77
N GLN A 42 -16.67 -15.82 -1.69
CA GLN A 42 -15.83 -16.34 -2.77
C GLN A 42 -14.35 -16.42 -2.40
N ALA A 43 -13.98 -15.94 -1.22
CA ALA A 43 -12.57 -15.92 -0.79
C ALA A 43 -12.08 -17.30 -0.35
N SER A 44 -10.86 -17.62 -0.74
CA SER A 44 -10.09 -18.77 -0.23
C SER A 44 -9.66 -18.54 1.22
N ALA A 45 -9.03 -19.54 1.86
CA ALA A 45 -8.58 -19.44 3.24
C ALA A 45 -7.50 -18.35 3.48
N ASP A 46 -6.79 -17.97 2.45
CA ASP A 46 -5.79 -16.87 2.45
C ASP A 46 -6.40 -15.53 1.99
N TYR A 47 -7.71 -15.43 1.90
CA TYR A 47 -8.49 -14.30 1.43
C TYR A 47 -8.33 -13.96 -0.06
N THR A 48 -7.63 -14.77 -0.85
CA THR A 48 -7.59 -14.57 -2.30
C THR A 48 -8.86 -15.06 -2.97
N CYS A 49 -9.21 -14.46 -4.10
CA CYS A 49 -10.31 -14.88 -4.98
C CYS A 49 -9.95 -14.62 -6.44
N ASP A 50 -10.73 -15.19 -7.36
CA ASP A 50 -10.61 -14.90 -8.79
C ASP A 50 -11.05 -13.46 -9.09
N GLN A 51 -10.48 -12.86 -10.12
CA GLN A 51 -10.92 -11.55 -10.60
C GLN A 51 -12.39 -11.55 -11.05
N HIS A 52 -12.92 -12.68 -11.47
CA HIS A 52 -14.27 -12.82 -12.05
C HIS A 52 -14.54 -11.80 -13.17
N TYR A 53 -13.58 -11.63 -14.07
CA TYR A 53 -13.59 -10.56 -15.08
C TYR A 53 -14.89 -10.41 -15.85
N ALA A 54 -15.58 -11.54 -16.16
CA ALA A 54 -16.86 -11.54 -16.86
C ALA A 54 -18.02 -10.92 -16.08
N SER A 55 -17.87 -10.69 -14.78
CA SER A 55 -18.89 -10.03 -13.95
C SER A 55 -18.89 -8.51 -14.05
N TYR A 56 -17.81 -7.89 -14.56
CA TYR A 56 -17.77 -6.45 -14.76
C TYR A 56 -18.75 -6.01 -15.82
N THR A 57 -19.58 -5.06 -15.47
CA THR A 57 -20.58 -4.45 -16.37
C THR A 57 -19.93 -3.42 -17.30
N ALA A 58 -20.65 -3.03 -18.34
CA ALA A 58 -20.24 -1.91 -19.20
C ALA A 58 -20.07 -0.59 -18.39
N GLN A 59 -20.86 -0.43 -17.33
CA GLN A 59 -20.72 0.74 -16.43
C GLN A 59 -19.42 0.69 -15.64
N ASP A 60 -18.99 -0.47 -15.15
CA ASP A 60 -17.74 -0.63 -14.42
C ASP A 60 -16.54 -0.28 -15.30
N HIS A 61 -16.53 -0.76 -16.53
CA HIS A 61 -15.51 -0.40 -17.52
C HIS A 61 -15.51 1.10 -17.83
N THR A 62 -16.69 1.72 -17.95
CA THR A 62 -16.82 3.17 -18.17
C THR A 62 -16.28 3.96 -16.97
N THR A 63 -16.60 3.54 -15.75
CA THR A 63 -16.10 4.16 -14.51
C THR A 63 -14.59 4.11 -14.44
N TYR A 64 -13.99 2.94 -14.73
CA TYR A 64 -12.53 2.78 -14.80
C TYR A 64 -11.91 3.73 -15.84
N ALA A 65 -12.46 3.77 -17.05
CA ALA A 65 -11.96 4.62 -18.13
C ALA A 65 -12.00 6.12 -17.76
N GLN A 66 -13.07 6.56 -17.11
CA GLN A 66 -13.22 7.94 -16.68
C GLN A 66 -12.19 8.30 -15.59
N LEU A 67 -12.00 7.43 -14.60
CA LEU A 67 -10.98 7.61 -13.55
C LEU A 67 -9.58 7.63 -14.14
N TYR A 68 -9.26 6.66 -15.04
CA TYR A 68 -7.98 6.58 -15.69
C TYR A 68 -7.67 7.84 -16.52
N ALA A 69 -8.59 8.28 -17.36
CA ALA A 69 -8.42 9.49 -18.17
C ALA A 69 -8.22 10.74 -17.30
N ARG A 70 -9.03 10.88 -16.24
CA ARG A 70 -8.97 12.01 -15.32
C ARG A 70 -7.63 12.08 -14.59
N GLN A 71 -7.18 10.95 -14.02
CA GLN A 71 -5.92 10.91 -13.28
C GLN A 71 -4.72 11.06 -14.22
N SER A 72 -4.69 10.35 -15.35
CA SER A 72 -3.58 10.44 -16.30
C SER A 72 -3.34 11.86 -16.83
N ALA A 73 -4.41 12.65 -16.98
CA ALA A 73 -4.29 14.05 -17.38
C ALA A 73 -3.59 14.93 -16.33
N LEU A 74 -3.59 14.53 -15.05
CA LEU A 74 -2.97 15.27 -13.95
C LEU A 74 -1.50 14.88 -13.71
N LEU A 75 -1.07 13.69 -14.16
CA LEU A 75 0.27 13.17 -13.82
C LEU A 75 1.45 13.99 -14.33
N PRO A 76 1.42 14.62 -15.55
CA PRO A 76 2.58 15.33 -16.07
C PRO A 76 3.06 16.44 -15.12
N GLY A 77 4.32 16.34 -14.70
CA GLY A 77 4.92 17.29 -13.77
C GLY A 77 4.54 17.12 -12.29
N LEU A 78 3.61 16.22 -11.96
CA LEU A 78 3.20 15.95 -10.57
C LEU A 78 3.59 14.55 -10.09
N ALA A 79 3.53 13.54 -10.95
CA ALA A 79 3.91 12.17 -10.60
C ALA A 79 5.39 11.90 -10.87
N ALA A 80 5.97 10.95 -10.12
CA ALA A 80 7.32 10.45 -10.34
C ALA A 80 7.47 9.88 -11.76
N GLN A 81 8.60 10.15 -12.42
CA GLN A 81 8.82 9.70 -13.79
C GLN A 81 8.76 8.18 -13.90
N ALA A 82 9.29 7.46 -12.92
CA ALA A 82 9.21 6.00 -12.88
C ALA A 82 7.76 5.47 -12.91
N PHE A 83 6.83 6.19 -12.26
CA PHE A 83 5.40 5.84 -12.32
C PHE A 83 4.82 6.08 -13.72
N ILE A 84 5.13 7.22 -14.32
CA ILE A 84 4.67 7.58 -15.68
C ILE A 84 5.17 6.56 -16.69
N ASP A 85 6.43 6.17 -16.61
CA ASP A 85 7.08 5.23 -17.53
C ASP A 85 6.50 3.83 -17.43
N THR A 86 6.03 3.42 -16.24
CA THR A 86 5.50 2.08 -15.99
C THR A 86 3.97 1.99 -16.09
N LEU A 87 3.25 3.11 -16.06
CA LEU A 87 1.80 3.17 -16.19
C LEU A 87 1.24 2.42 -17.42
N PRO A 88 1.88 2.45 -18.60
CA PRO A 88 1.39 1.72 -19.80
C PRO A 88 1.30 0.20 -19.61
N HIS A 89 1.98 -0.40 -18.62
CA HIS A 89 1.86 -1.84 -18.34
C HIS A 89 0.48 -2.24 -17.81
N LEU A 90 -0.34 -1.29 -17.37
CA LEU A 90 -1.75 -1.57 -17.07
C LEU A 90 -2.59 -1.93 -18.30
N GLY A 91 -2.08 -1.67 -19.51
CA GLY A 91 -2.78 -1.98 -20.75
C GLY A 91 -3.81 -0.92 -21.16
N ALA A 92 -4.93 -1.35 -21.73
CA ALA A 92 -5.92 -0.44 -22.28
C ALA A 92 -6.60 0.42 -21.20
N SER A 93 -6.60 1.75 -21.41
CA SER A 93 -7.23 2.70 -20.49
C SER A 93 -8.77 2.73 -20.58
N SER A 94 -9.36 2.08 -21.58
CA SER A 94 -10.80 2.10 -21.83
C SER A 94 -11.59 1.01 -21.13
N THR A 95 -10.92 0.02 -20.54
CA THR A 95 -11.54 -1.12 -19.87
C THR A 95 -10.72 -1.52 -18.64
N ILE A 96 -11.36 -2.14 -17.67
CA ILE A 96 -10.68 -2.77 -16.54
C ILE A 96 -9.67 -3.79 -17.08
N PRO A 97 -8.38 -3.74 -16.66
CA PRO A 97 -7.40 -4.72 -17.10
C PRO A 97 -7.67 -6.12 -16.54
N ARG A 98 -7.23 -7.14 -17.27
CA ARG A 98 -7.17 -8.49 -16.70
C ARG A 98 -5.90 -8.66 -15.88
N PHE A 99 -6.02 -9.22 -14.67
CA PHE A 99 -4.85 -9.48 -13.85
C PHE A 99 -3.87 -10.45 -14.52
N GLU A 100 -4.38 -11.40 -15.29
CA GLU A 100 -3.55 -12.34 -16.06
C GLU A 100 -2.65 -11.63 -17.08
N ASP A 101 -3.15 -10.60 -17.77
CA ASP A 101 -2.37 -9.84 -18.78
C ASP A 101 -1.27 -9.01 -18.12
N ILE A 102 -1.55 -8.42 -16.96
CA ILE A 102 -0.54 -7.71 -16.17
C ILE A 102 0.47 -8.68 -15.59
N ASN A 103 0.03 -9.81 -15.04
CA ASN A 103 0.89 -10.84 -14.46
C ASN A 103 1.86 -11.44 -15.48
N ALA A 104 1.44 -11.57 -16.75
CA ALA A 104 2.31 -12.05 -17.83
C ALA A 104 3.53 -11.13 -18.05
N GLN A 105 3.43 -9.84 -17.69
CA GLN A 105 4.50 -8.86 -17.78
C GLN A 105 5.22 -8.68 -16.44
N LEU A 106 4.47 -8.61 -15.33
CA LEU A 106 4.99 -8.28 -14.00
C LEU A 106 5.86 -9.41 -13.42
N MET A 107 5.44 -10.66 -13.61
CA MET A 107 6.18 -11.82 -13.11
C MET A 107 7.62 -11.90 -13.67
N PRO A 108 7.86 -11.80 -15.00
CA PRO A 108 9.22 -11.79 -15.52
C PRO A 108 10.01 -10.52 -15.17
N ALA A 109 9.35 -9.38 -14.92
CA ALA A 109 10.02 -8.12 -14.61
C ALA A 109 10.57 -8.09 -13.19
N THR A 110 9.75 -8.42 -12.19
CA THR A 110 10.11 -8.27 -10.77
C THR A 110 9.74 -9.46 -9.89
N GLY A 111 9.14 -10.51 -10.46
CA GLY A 111 8.68 -11.69 -9.73
C GLY A 111 7.37 -11.46 -8.94
N TRP A 112 6.72 -10.33 -9.13
CA TRP A 112 5.43 -10.03 -8.52
C TRP A 112 4.26 -10.55 -9.36
N GLN A 113 3.16 -10.82 -8.68
CA GLN A 113 1.88 -11.15 -9.32
C GLN A 113 0.73 -10.48 -8.59
N LEU A 114 -0.29 -10.09 -9.31
CA LEU A 114 -1.56 -9.64 -8.78
C LEU A 114 -2.41 -10.84 -8.39
N VAL A 115 -3.08 -10.74 -7.25
CA VAL A 115 -4.09 -11.71 -6.80
C VAL A 115 -5.36 -10.94 -6.44
N GLY A 116 -6.51 -11.46 -6.84
CA GLY A 116 -7.79 -10.87 -6.46
C GLY A 116 -8.06 -11.03 -4.95
N VAL A 117 -8.65 -10.01 -4.36
CA VAL A 117 -9.23 -10.06 -3.02
C VAL A 117 -10.64 -9.46 -3.04
N PRO A 118 -11.56 -9.91 -2.17
CA PRO A 118 -12.93 -9.40 -2.20
C PRO A 118 -13.06 -7.93 -1.77
N GLY A 119 -12.04 -7.37 -1.16
CA GLY A 119 -11.97 -6.02 -0.59
C GLY A 119 -10.92 -6.01 0.50
N LEU A 120 -11.16 -5.25 1.57
CA LEU A 120 -10.24 -5.17 2.69
C LEU A 120 -10.07 -6.55 3.34
N ILE A 121 -8.83 -6.98 3.54
CA ILE A 121 -8.49 -8.26 4.16
C ILE A 121 -7.71 -8.04 5.46
N PRO A 122 -7.70 -9.01 6.41
CA PRO A 122 -6.96 -8.87 7.66
C PRO A 122 -5.46 -8.65 7.45
N GLU A 123 -4.81 -8.00 8.41
CA GLU A 123 -3.41 -7.60 8.34
C GLU A 123 -2.45 -8.75 8.05
N VAL A 124 -2.59 -9.89 8.76
CA VAL A 124 -1.66 -11.02 8.59
C VAL A 124 -1.75 -11.64 7.20
N PRO A 125 -2.94 -11.96 6.64
CA PRO A 125 -3.06 -12.32 5.23
C PRO A 125 -2.47 -11.28 4.27
N PHE A 126 -2.77 -10.00 4.47
CA PHE A 126 -2.22 -8.92 3.64
C PHE A 126 -0.69 -8.91 3.64
N PHE A 127 -0.06 -8.91 4.81
CA PHE A 127 1.40 -8.93 4.93
C PHE A 127 2.02 -10.23 4.38
N THR A 128 1.31 -11.35 4.55
CA THR A 128 1.75 -12.64 4.00
C THR A 128 1.79 -12.58 2.47
N LEU A 129 0.77 -12.04 1.83
CA LEU A 129 0.73 -11.86 0.38
C LEU A 129 1.89 -10.97 -0.09
N LEU A 130 2.10 -9.81 0.54
CA LEU A 130 3.21 -8.91 0.18
C LEU A 130 4.58 -9.59 0.34
N SER A 131 4.79 -10.35 1.42
CA SER A 131 6.04 -11.08 1.67
C SER A 131 6.35 -12.12 0.58
N GLN A 132 5.30 -12.67 -0.05
CA GLN A 132 5.36 -13.65 -1.13
C GLN A 132 5.36 -13.03 -2.53
N ARG A 133 5.52 -11.72 -2.66
CA ARG A 133 5.40 -10.96 -3.92
C ARG A 133 4.04 -11.13 -4.61
N LYS A 134 3.00 -11.24 -3.82
CA LYS A 134 1.60 -11.22 -4.28
C LYS A 134 0.97 -9.90 -3.87
N PHE A 135 0.56 -9.10 -4.84
CA PHE A 135 -0.11 -7.84 -4.54
C PHE A 135 -1.63 -8.07 -4.55
N PRO A 136 -2.32 -7.87 -3.42
CA PRO A 136 -3.77 -8.02 -3.36
C PRO A 136 -4.43 -6.84 -4.09
N VAL A 137 -5.35 -7.16 -5.01
CA VAL A 137 -6.13 -6.18 -5.78
C VAL A 137 -7.61 -6.44 -5.51
N THR A 138 -8.30 -5.44 -5.03
CA THR A 138 -9.75 -5.45 -4.82
C THR A 138 -10.47 -5.74 -6.13
N THR A 139 -11.47 -6.63 -6.11
CA THR A 139 -12.16 -7.10 -7.33
C THR A 139 -13.42 -6.31 -7.68
N TRP A 140 -13.80 -5.30 -6.90
CA TRP A 140 -14.92 -4.40 -7.22
C TRP A 140 -14.41 -2.98 -7.49
N ILE A 141 -15.17 -2.19 -8.26
CA ILE A 141 -14.87 -0.79 -8.55
C ILE A 141 -15.97 0.11 -7.97
N ARG A 142 -15.61 1.33 -7.61
CA ARG A 142 -16.55 2.37 -7.14
C ARG A 142 -17.63 2.67 -8.17
N THR A 143 -18.74 3.18 -7.69
CA THR A 143 -19.85 3.63 -8.54
C THR A 143 -19.55 5.00 -9.18
N PRO A 144 -20.30 5.40 -10.25
CA PRO A 144 -20.16 6.74 -10.83
C PRO A 144 -20.41 7.90 -9.84
N GLN A 145 -21.17 7.66 -8.78
CA GLN A 145 -21.43 8.65 -7.74
C GLN A 145 -20.25 8.85 -6.78
N GLU A 146 -19.30 7.92 -6.78
CA GLU A 146 -18.12 7.91 -5.91
C GLU A 146 -16.83 8.30 -6.66
N LEU A 147 -16.94 8.88 -7.86
CA LEU A 147 -15.76 9.24 -8.68
C LEU A 147 -14.81 10.20 -7.96
N ASP A 148 -15.31 11.10 -7.12
CA ASP A 148 -14.49 12.11 -6.46
C ASP A 148 -13.92 11.64 -5.12
N TYR A 149 -14.62 10.75 -4.45
CA TYR A 149 -14.20 10.26 -3.13
C TYR A 149 -14.74 8.85 -2.87
N ILE A 150 -13.89 8.01 -2.30
CA ILE A 150 -14.23 6.68 -1.83
C ILE A 150 -13.52 6.41 -0.50
N VAL A 151 -14.23 5.78 0.43
CA VAL A 151 -13.72 5.49 1.78
C VAL A 151 -12.80 4.26 1.77
N GLU A 152 -13.21 3.21 1.06
CA GLU A 152 -12.45 1.96 0.95
C GLU A 152 -11.68 1.93 -0.37
N PRO A 153 -10.42 1.47 -0.39
CA PRO A 153 -9.70 1.26 -1.63
C PRO A 153 -10.47 0.28 -2.54
N ASP A 154 -10.59 0.65 -3.81
CA ASP A 154 -11.25 -0.13 -4.84
C ASP A 154 -10.26 -0.61 -5.89
N LEU A 155 -10.73 -1.37 -6.86
CA LEU A 155 -9.94 -1.86 -7.98
C LEU A 155 -9.14 -0.77 -8.70
N PHE A 156 -9.70 0.43 -8.87
CA PHE A 156 -8.99 1.52 -9.52
C PHE A 156 -7.82 2.02 -8.67
N HIS A 157 -8.04 2.23 -7.38
CA HIS A 157 -6.97 2.61 -6.45
C HIS A 157 -5.83 1.59 -6.48
N ASP A 158 -6.17 0.31 -6.32
CA ASP A 158 -5.17 -0.75 -6.27
C ASP A 158 -4.39 -0.88 -7.59
N LEU A 159 -5.09 -0.92 -8.74
CA LEU A 159 -4.44 -1.04 -10.04
C LEU A 159 -3.68 0.23 -10.43
N PHE A 160 -4.34 1.37 -10.42
CA PHE A 160 -3.75 2.61 -10.92
C PHE A 160 -2.69 3.14 -9.96
N GLY A 161 -2.95 3.12 -8.65
CA GLY A 161 -2.06 3.70 -7.66
C GLY A 161 -0.81 2.87 -7.38
N HIS A 162 -0.96 1.55 -7.24
CA HIS A 162 0.13 0.69 -6.78
C HIS A 162 0.86 -0.07 -7.89
N VAL A 163 0.11 -0.65 -8.83
CA VAL A 163 0.66 -1.65 -9.75
C VAL A 163 1.78 -1.13 -10.67
N PRO A 164 1.72 0.09 -11.22
CA PRO A 164 2.78 0.58 -12.09
C PRO A 164 4.17 0.51 -11.43
N LEU A 165 4.30 0.95 -10.19
CA LEU A 165 5.59 0.94 -9.50
C LEU A 165 6.09 -0.45 -9.10
N LEU A 166 5.25 -1.49 -9.12
CA LEU A 166 5.72 -2.86 -8.95
C LEU A 166 6.65 -3.33 -10.09
N PHE A 167 6.68 -2.61 -11.20
CA PHE A 167 7.64 -2.83 -12.30
C PHE A 167 9.03 -2.21 -12.01
N ASP A 168 9.15 -1.29 -11.05
CA ASP A 168 10.45 -0.83 -10.55
C ASP A 168 11.02 -1.82 -9.52
N ALA A 169 12.21 -2.35 -9.78
CA ALA A 169 12.78 -3.39 -8.94
C ALA A 169 13.08 -2.94 -7.50
N SER A 170 13.49 -1.68 -7.31
CA SER A 170 13.80 -1.15 -5.97
C SER A 170 12.54 -0.93 -5.16
N TYR A 171 11.50 -0.37 -5.79
CA TYR A 171 10.19 -0.21 -5.15
C TYR A 171 9.54 -1.57 -4.85
N ALA A 172 9.55 -2.50 -5.81
CA ALA A 172 9.03 -3.85 -5.64
C ALA A 172 9.71 -4.61 -4.48
N ASN A 173 11.04 -4.48 -4.35
CA ASN A 173 11.78 -5.03 -3.23
C ASN A 173 11.44 -4.33 -1.90
N HIS A 174 11.18 -3.02 -1.90
CA HIS A 174 10.72 -2.31 -0.72
C HIS A 174 9.38 -2.84 -0.22
N ILE A 175 8.40 -3.06 -1.12
CA ILE A 175 7.09 -3.62 -0.76
C ILE A 175 7.23 -5.02 -0.14
N GLN A 176 8.09 -5.89 -0.71
CA GLN A 176 8.35 -7.22 -0.12
C GLN A 176 9.02 -7.10 1.26
N ALA A 177 10.04 -6.25 1.39
CA ALA A 177 10.72 -6.02 2.68
C ALA A 177 9.73 -5.51 3.73
N TYR A 178 8.78 -4.65 3.32
CA TYR A 178 7.69 -4.20 4.18
C TYR A 178 6.83 -5.38 4.66
N GLY A 179 6.35 -6.24 3.76
CA GLY A 179 5.55 -7.42 4.13
C GLY A 179 6.27 -8.34 5.12
N LEU A 180 7.55 -8.64 4.89
CA LEU A 180 8.38 -9.42 5.82
C LEU A 180 8.56 -8.71 7.17
N GLY A 181 8.81 -7.41 7.14
CA GLY A 181 8.94 -6.58 8.35
C GLY A 181 7.64 -6.55 9.17
N ALA A 182 6.49 -6.48 8.49
CA ALA A 182 5.18 -6.44 9.12
C ALA A 182 4.80 -7.76 9.80
N LEU A 183 5.08 -8.89 9.17
CA LEU A 183 4.93 -10.20 9.80
C LEU A 183 5.80 -10.33 11.05
N LYS A 184 7.04 -9.82 11.00
CA LYS A 184 7.91 -9.78 12.16
C LYS A 184 7.38 -8.84 13.26
N ALA A 185 6.89 -7.66 12.90
CA ALA A 185 6.28 -6.72 13.85
C ALA A 185 5.08 -7.37 14.56
N HIS A 186 4.22 -8.05 13.80
CA HIS A 186 3.09 -8.80 14.36
C HIS A 186 3.55 -9.90 15.35
N GLN A 187 4.58 -10.67 15.01
CA GLN A 187 5.15 -11.67 15.91
C GLN A 187 5.76 -11.06 17.19
N LEU A 188 6.43 -9.91 17.06
CA LEU A 188 7.00 -9.19 18.21
C LEU A 188 5.92 -8.61 19.12
N GLU A 189 4.82 -8.14 18.57
CA GLU A 189 3.71 -7.56 19.31
C GLU A 189 2.90 -8.62 20.07
N HIS A 190 2.54 -9.71 19.39
CA HIS A 190 1.65 -10.75 19.93
C HIS A 190 2.40 -11.94 20.56
N GLY A 191 3.73 -12.00 20.40
CA GLY A 191 4.58 -13.04 20.96
C GLY A 191 5.18 -12.69 22.34
N PRO A 192 6.15 -13.49 22.80
CA PRO A 192 6.76 -13.29 24.14
C PRO A 192 7.43 -11.93 24.35
N ALA A 193 7.84 -11.26 23.27
CA ALA A 193 8.50 -9.97 23.33
C ALA A 193 7.55 -8.82 23.71
N GLN A 194 6.23 -8.99 23.47
CA GLN A 194 5.16 -8.02 23.80
C GLN A 194 5.49 -6.57 23.41
N MET A 195 6.05 -6.37 22.21
CA MET A 195 6.40 -5.02 21.69
C MET A 195 5.15 -4.31 21.19
N ARG A 196 4.36 -3.79 22.13
CA ARG A 196 3.10 -3.10 21.80
C ARG A 196 3.29 -1.96 20.82
N GLY A 197 2.42 -1.87 19.82
CA GLY A 197 2.42 -0.82 18.82
C GLY A 197 3.44 -1.02 17.69
N ALA A 198 4.13 -2.17 17.61
CA ALA A 198 5.09 -2.44 16.54
C ALA A 198 4.41 -2.46 15.16
N VAL A 199 3.24 -3.07 15.06
CA VAL A 199 2.42 -3.10 13.83
C VAL A 199 1.97 -1.69 13.47
N GLU A 200 1.43 -0.92 14.43
CA GLU A 200 0.99 0.46 14.20
C GLU A 200 2.14 1.36 13.73
N MET A 201 3.32 1.28 14.34
CA MET A 201 4.51 2.05 13.93
C MET A 201 4.89 1.73 12.48
N LEU A 202 4.83 0.45 12.09
CA LEU A 202 5.13 0.05 10.73
C LEU A 202 4.02 0.46 9.75
N SER A 203 2.77 0.46 10.19
CA SER A 203 1.63 0.96 9.41
C SER A 203 1.76 2.44 9.06
N ARG A 204 2.30 3.25 9.97
CA ARG A 204 2.61 4.66 9.71
C ARG A 204 3.69 4.81 8.64
N LEU A 205 4.70 3.92 8.63
CA LEU A 205 5.69 3.90 7.56
C LEU A 205 5.05 3.55 6.21
N TYR A 206 4.16 2.56 6.16
CA TYR A 206 3.39 2.24 4.96
C TYR A 206 2.62 3.46 4.45
N TRP A 207 1.87 4.09 5.35
CA TRP A 207 1.07 5.28 5.04
C TRP A 207 1.91 6.38 4.40
N TYR A 208 3.01 6.76 5.03
CA TYR A 208 3.83 7.87 4.58
C TYR A 208 4.83 7.52 3.46
N THR A 209 4.89 6.28 3.03
CA THR A 209 5.73 5.87 1.89
C THR A 209 4.88 5.30 0.76
N ILE A 210 4.26 4.14 0.96
CA ILE A 210 3.55 3.43 -0.11
C ILE A 210 2.27 4.16 -0.51
N GLU A 211 1.55 4.76 0.46
CA GLU A 211 0.30 5.47 0.19
C GLU A 211 0.49 6.96 -0.11
N PHE A 212 1.27 7.67 0.70
CA PHE A 212 1.38 9.13 0.65
C PHE A 212 2.83 9.61 0.55
N GLY A 213 3.68 8.85 -0.15
CA GLY A 213 5.08 9.20 -0.33
C GLY A 213 5.31 10.18 -1.47
N LEU A 214 6.28 11.09 -1.27
CA LEU A 214 6.82 11.98 -2.28
C LEU A 214 8.28 11.65 -2.59
N LEU A 215 8.69 11.91 -3.83
CA LEU A 215 10.03 11.73 -4.35
C LEU A 215 10.59 13.07 -4.82
N ARG A 216 11.89 13.30 -4.62
CA ARG A 216 12.59 14.46 -5.16
C ARG A 216 13.27 14.10 -6.49
N GLU A 217 12.83 14.74 -7.58
CA GLU A 217 13.45 14.65 -8.90
C GLU A 217 14.08 16.00 -9.26
N GLY A 218 15.40 16.10 -9.15
CA GLY A 218 16.10 17.36 -9.28
C GLY A 218 15.69 18.36 -8.19
N SER A 219 15.15 19.51 -8.60
CA SER A 219 14.59 20.52 -7.67
C SER A 219 13.13 20.27 -7.30
N ASP A 220 12.45 19.40 -8.03
CA ASP A 220 11.00 19.27 -7.96
C ASP A 220 10.56 18.14 -7.07
N LEU A 221 9.37 18.27 -6.49
CA LEU A 221 8.67 17.19 -5.80
C LEU A 221 7.76 16.46 -6.79
N ARG A 222 7.70 15.13 -6.64
CA ARG A 222 6.84 14.24 -7.41
C ARG A 222 6.14 13.26 -6.50
N ALA A 223 4.90 12.96 -6.79
CA ALA A 223 4.15 11.96 -6.06
C ALA A 223 4.46 10.55 -6.57
N TYR A 224 4.64 9.61 -5.64
CA TYR A 224 4.71 8.19 -5.96
C TYR A 224 3.76 7.34 -5.10
N GLY A 225 3.23 7.90 -4.02
CA GLY A 225 2.29 7.20 -3.15
C GLY A 225 0.94 6.95 -3.84
N ALA A 226 0.42 5.74 -3.69
CA ALA A 226 -0.79 5.29 -4.39
C ALA A 226 -2.03 6.10 -4.01
N GLY A 227 -2.19 6.45 -2.73
CA GLY A 227 -3.28 7.30 -2.24
C GLY A 227 -3.24 8.69 -2.86
N ILE A 228 -2.05 9.24 -3.12
CA ILE A 228 -1.88 10.51 -3.84
C ILE A 228 -2.23 10.31 -5.32
N LEU A 229 -1.63 9.32 -5.98
CA LEU A 229 -1.74 9.10 -7.42
C LEU A 229 -3.16 8.75 -7.88
N SER A 230 -3.95 8.10 -7.05
CA SER A 230 -5.33 7.73 -7.34
C SER A 230 -6.36 8.81 -6.96
N SER A 231 -5.92 9.91 -6.34
CA SER A 231 -6.75 11.05 -5.91
C SER A 231 -6.30 12.36 -6.57
N GLY A 232 -7.15 12.93 -7.42
CA GLY A 232 -6.81 14.19 -8.12
C GLY A 232 -6.65 15.39 -7.18
N GLY A 233 -7.41 15.44 -6.09
CA GLY A 233 -7.30 16.49 -5.08
C GLY A 233 -6.02 16.38 -4.25
N GLU A 234 -5.71 15.17 -3.76
CA GLU A 234 -4.51 14.93 -2.97
C GLU A 234 -3.24 15.15 -3.81
N LEU A 235 -3.25 14.73 -5.09
CA LEU A 235 -2.10 14.93 -6.00
C LEU A 235 -1.75 16.42 -6.15
N GLN A 236 -2.75 17.28 -6.34
CA GLN A 236 -2.52 18.72 -6.43
C GLN A 236 -2.15 19.34 -5.08
N HIS A 237 -2.84 18.93 -4.00
CA HIS A 237 -2.58 19.42 -2.65
C HIS A 237 -1.14 19.09 -2.20
N SER A 238 -0.69 17.86 -2.41
CA SER A 238 0.63 17.40 -1.96
C SER A 238 1.80 18.15 -2.59
N ILE A 239 1.62 18.67 -3.82
CA ILE A 239 2.71 19.32 -4.58
C ILE A 239 2.59 20.85 -4.57
N HIS A 240 1.36 21.39 -4.68
CA HIS A 240 1.17 22.83 -4.90
C HIS A 240 0.71 23.60 -3.65
N SER A 241 0.11 22.93 -2.66
CA SER A 241 -0.30 23.62 -1.44
C SER A 241 0.92 23.99 -0.59
N ILE A 242 0.83 25.14 0.07
CA ILE A 242 1.82 25.59 1.06
C ILE A 242 1.49 25.12 2.48
N GLU A 243 0.33 24.46 2.66
CA GLU A 243 -0.14 24.03 3.98
C GLU A 243 0.61 22.83 4.54
N PRO A 244 0.83 21.74 3.74
CA PRO A 244 1.45 20.54 4.28
C PRO A 244 2.96 20.71 4.45
N GLN A 245 3.49 20.04 5.46
CA GLN A 245 4.94 19.96 5.66
C GLN A 245 5.56 18.89 4.75
N HIS A 246 6.67 19.20 4.11
CA HIS A 246 7.48 18.25 3.36
C HIS A 246 8.73 17.89 4.17
N ILE A 247 8.77 16.66 4.69
CA ILE A 247 9.78 16.18 5.62
C ILE A 247 10.70 15.20 4.88
N ALA A 248 12.01 15.43 4.91
CA ALA A 248 12.95 14.49 4.30
C ALA A 248 12.92 13.11 4.99
N LEU A 249 12.96 12.02 4.22
CA LEU A 249 13.09 10.65 4.70
C LEU A 249 14.40 10.04 4.20
N GLN A 250 15.52 10.44 4.82
CA GLN A 250 16.88 10.14 4.38
C GLN A 250 17.74 9.44 5.43
N THR A 251 17.34 9.51 6.70
CA THR A 251 18.13 9.03 7.84
C THR A 251 17.29 8.16 8.77
N GLN A 252 17.94 7.41 9.64
CA GLN A 252 17.26 6.64 10.70
C GLN A 252 16.45 7.55 11.65
N ALA A 253 16.89 8.78 11.88
CA ALA A 253 16.12 9.74 12.68
C ALA A 253 14.81 10.15 11.98
N HIS A 254 14.86 10.39 10.66
CA HIS A 254 13.66 10.66 9.87
C HIS A 254 12.73 9.44 9.79
N LEU A 255 13.30 8.22 9.72
CA LEU A 255 12.51 6.99 9.77
C LEU A 255 11.74 6.87 11.10
N LEU A 256 12.42 7.11 12.23
CA LEU A 256 11.77 7.13 13.56
C LEU A 256 10.68 8.21 13.64
N GLN A 257 10.92 9.40 13.09
CA GLN A 257 9.91 10.45 12.99
C GLN A 257 8.69 9.98 12.17
N CYS A 258 8.92 9.36 11.01
CA CYS A 258 7.87 8.80 10.17
C CYS A 258 7.02 7.78 10.92
N MET A 259 7.67 6.80 11.58
CA MET A 259 7.02 5.75 12.36
C MET A 259 6.29 6.27 13.61
N ALA A 260 6.67 7.44 14.12
CA ALA A 260 6.00 8.11 15.25
C ALA A 260 4.85 9.04 14.82
N SER A 261 4.81 9.47 13.55
CA SER A 261 3.85 10.45 13.05
C SER A 261 2.46 9.84 12.91
N THR A 262 1.45 10.48 13.47
CA THR A 262 0.04 10.11 13.28
C THR A 262 -0.48 10.66 11.95
N TYR A 263 -1.55 10.08 11.42
CA TYR A 263 -2.20 10.52 10.20
C TYR A 263 -3.72 10.50 10.33
N LYS A 264 -4.41 11.15 9.39
CA LYS A 264 -5.86 11.12 9.24
C LYS A 264 -6.22 10.55 7.88
N ILE A 265 -7.31 9.81 7.81
CA ILE A 265 -7.77 9.15 6.57
C ILE A 265 -8.86 9.93 5.84
N ASP A 266 -9.51 10.87 6.53
CA ASP A 266 -10.70 11.61 6.09
C ASP A 266 -10.41 13.05 5.64
N THR A 267 -9.15 13.45 5.64
CA THR A 267 -8.69 14.78 5.22
C THR A 267 -7.40 14.67 4.42
N TYR A 268 -7.09 15.69 3.62
CA TYR A 268 -5.77 15.80 2.99
C TYR A 268 -4.67 15.78 4.04
N GLN A 269 -3.54 15.15 3.70
CA GLN A 269 -2.44 15.01 4.63
C GLN A 269 -1.81 16.36 4.95
N GLN A 270 -1.49 16.57 6.23
CA GLN A 270 -0.84 17.79 6.71
C GLN A 270 0.70 17.69 6.65
N GLN A 271 1.21 16.53 6.35
CA GLN A 271 2.64 16.27 6.18
C GLN A 271 2.86 15.14 5.19
N TYR A 272 3.93 15.25 4.41
CA TYR A 272 4.41 14.21 3.49
C TYR A 272 5.88 13.95 3.73
N PHE A 273 6.28 12.69 3.63
CA PHE A 273 7.68 12.30 3.69
C PHE A 273 8.26 12.18 2.28
N VAL A 274 9.45 12.78 2.10
CA VAL A 274 10.10 12.93 0.80
C VAL A 274 11.36 12.08 0.76
N ILE A 275 11.42 11.13 -0.17
CA ILE A 275 12.61 10.31 -0.44
C ILE A 275 13.45 10.90 -1.58
N ASP A 276 14.72 10.51 -1.68
CA ASP A 276 15.61 10.89 -2.79
C ASP A 276 15.55 9.89 -3.96
N SER A 277 15.31 8.61 -3.67
CA SER A 277 15.11 7.55 -4.66
C SER A 277 14.51 6.29 -4.02
N PHE A 278 13.98 5.38 -4.85
CA PHE A 278 13.49 4.08 -4.36
C PHE A 278 14.61 3.20 -3.79
N GLU A 279 15.84 3.30 -4.33
CA GLU A 279 17.00 2.60 -3.76
C GLU A 279 17.38 3.15 -2.38
N ALA A 280 17.25 4.48 -2.17
CA ALA A 280 17.48 5.08 -0.86
C ALA A 280 16.41 4.62 0.15
N LEU A 281 15.14 4.59 -0.24
CA LEU A 281 14.05 4.07 0.57
C LEU A 281 14.30 2.60 0.91
N LEU A 282 14.61 1.75 -0.06
CA LEU A 282 14.91 0.32 0.15
C LEU A 282 16.05 0.13 1.16
N ARG A 283 17.16 0.87 1.00
CA ARG A 283 18.30 0.80 1.96
C ARG A 283 17.88 1.21 3.37
N LEU A 284 17.01 2.22 3.51
CA LEU A 284 16.54 2.72 4.79
C LEU A 284 15.58 1.74 5.48
N THR A 285 14.81 0.97 4.70
CA THR A 285 13.72 0.12 5.19
C THR A 285 14.03 -1.38 5.18
N THR A 286 15.19 -1.79 4.69
CA THR A 286 15.65 -3.21 4.72
C THR A 286 16.13 -3.67 6.11
N PRO A 287 16.72 -2.82 6.99
CA PRO A 287 17.18 -3.25 8.31
C PRO A 287 16.05 -3.74 9.21
N ASP A 288 16.44 -4.54 10.20
CA ASP A 288 15.54 -4.98 11.27
C ASP A 288 15.04 -3.80 12.11
N PHE A 289 13.73 -3.59 12.13
CA PHE A 289 13.10 -2.51 12.89
C PHE A 289 12.95 -2.78 14.39
N THR A 290 13.34 -3.94 14.90
CA THR A 290 13.24 -4.24 16.34
C THR A 290 13.87 -3.17 17.25
N PRO A 291 15.06 -2.61 16.92
CA PRO A 291 15.61 -1.49 17.71
C PRO A 291 14.74 -0.23 17.68
N HIS A 292 14.10 0.06 16.54
CA HIS A 292 13.21 1.21 16.36
C HIS A 292 11.95 1.09 17.21
N TYR A 293 11.33 -0.11 17.23
CA TYR A 293 10.16 -0.36 18.08
C TYR A 293 10.48 -0.19 19.56
N ARG A 294 11.65 -0.65 20.02
CA ARG A 294 12.10 -0.46 21.39
C ARG A 294 12.29 1.02 21.73
N GLN A 295 12.94 1.77 20.84
CA GLN A 295 13.18 3.20 21.03
C GLN A 295 11.87 3.98 21.08
N LEU A 296 10.95 3.76 20.15
CA LEU A 296 9.65 4.45 20.10
C LEU A 296 8.75 4.03 21.27
N GLY A 297 8.73 2.76 21.64
CA GLY A 297 7.97 2.28 22.80
C GLY A 297 8.45 2.90 24.13
N ALA A 298 9.76 3.15 24.26
CA ALA A 298 10.33 3.81 25.41
C ALA A 298 9.97 5.31 25.49
N LEU A 299 9.71 5.96 24.35
CA LEU A 299 9.30 7.37 24.28
C LEU A 299 7.84 7.60 24.64
N LYS A 300 7.07 6.54 25.02
CA LYS A 300 5.61 6.60 25.22
C LYS A 300 4.97 7.37 24.05
N VAL A 301 4.95 6.77 22.88
CA VAL A 301 4.16 7.31 21.77
C VAL A 301 2.76 7.53 22.30
N PRO A 302 2.19 8.75 22.25
CA PRO A 302 0.85 8.98 22.72
C PRO A 302 -0.08 7.98 22.03
N SER A 303 -0.84 7.24 22.81
CA SER A 303 -1.93 6.40 22.30
C SER A 303 -3.08 7.32 21.89
N ASP A 304 -2.80 8.28 21.01
CA ASP A 304 -3.77 9.30 20.66
C ASP A 304 -4.63 8.87 19.49
N ALA A 305 -5.82 8.51 19.91
CA ALA A 305 -7.08 9.01 19.34
C ALA A 305 -7.42 8.58 17.90
N THR A 306 -6.79 7.57 17.33
CA THR A 306 -7.30 7.03 16.04
C THR A 306 -8.08 5.72 16.24
N THR A 307 -8.02 5.13 17.43
CA THR A 307 -8.82 3.95 17.80
C THR A 307 -10.07 4.28 18.62
N ALA A 308 -10.28 5.56 18.97
CA ALA A 308 -11.51 5.99 19.60
C ALA A 308 -12.37 6.74 18.56
N ASN A 309 -13.41 6.08 18.08
CA ASN A 309 -14.48 6.60 17.24
C ASN A 309 -14.15 6.82 15.75
N LEU A 310 -14.09 5.71 15.02
CA LEU A 310 -14.67 5.64 13.66
C LEU A 310 -15.43 4.34 13.50
#